data_65998999957ee931ac6a4f35d3bf8737
#
_entry.id   65998999957ee931ac6a4f35d3bf8737
#
_cell.length_a   1.000
_cell.length_b   1.000
_cell.length_c   1.000
_cell.angle_alpha   90.00
_cell.angle_beta   90.00
_cell.angle_gamma   90.00
#
_symmetry.space_group_name_H-M   'P 1'
#
loop_
_entity.id
_entity.type
_entity.pdbx_description
1 polymer ?
#
loop_
_entity_poly.entity_id
_entity_poly.type
_entity_poly.pdbx_seq_one_letter_code
_entity_poly.pdbx_strand_id
1 'polypeptide(L)'
;DANFTQLDLACYAFGQNFTVTPLALIAAQAACVNGGYLYTPHFAQQITDSDGNVIWQHDDTPVRQVISEETSATVRECLEYVVASGTGKNGQVAGYRIGGKTGTADKGQSGDVVVSFLCFAPADDPQIMMLITMDTPSRSTGTYVSGGNMVAPTASTVMAEILPYLGIEPSYSAEELMGVDTTVPNVIGMSVEEAKDRLKERGFACKVEGDGETITDQTPAGGAIIPGKSSVILYVGEEKSTDKCVVPHLIGSTAAEANTAATNAGLLIRFTGTTSSESNTVLVFSQELEAGTEVPAGTVITVRLGDTTVRD
;
A
#
# COMPACT_ATOMS: atom_id res chain seq x y z
N ASP A 1 15.52 13.54 36.30
CA ASP A 1 16.94 13.35 36.00
C ASP A 1 17.70 14.65 36.18
N ALA A 2 18.73 14.67 37.02
CA ALA A 2 19.52 15.87 37.33
C ALA A 2 20.31 16.42 36.13
N ASN A 3 20.37 15.71 35.02
CA ASN A 3 21.07 16.07 33.78
C ASN A 3 20.18 16.39 32.60
N PHE A 4 18.84 16.44 32.77
CA PHE A 4 17.91 16.76 31.69
C PHE A 4 17.93 18.26 31.41
N THR A 5 18.27 18.64 30.20
CA THR A 5 18.43 20.04 29.78
C THR A 5 17.25 20.53 28.93
N GLN A 6 17.14 21.84 28.72
CA GLN A 6 16.18 22.41 27.77
C GLN A 6 16.41 21.93 26.33
N LEU A 7 17.67 21.65 25.98
CA LEU A 7 18.02 21.09 24.65
C LEU A 7 17.47 19.66 24.51
N ASP A 8 17.62 18.84 25.57
CA ASP A 8 17.05 17.48 25.55
C ASP A 8 15.53 17.52 25.40
N LEU A 9 14.85 18.43 26.10
CA LEU A 9 13.41 18.61 25.95
C LEU A 9 13.02 18.98 24.51
N ALA A 10 13.75 19.90 23.90
CA ALA A 10 13.51 20.30 22.51
C ALA A 10 13.76 19.14 21.54
N CYS A 11 14.84 18.38 21.70
CA CYS A 11 15.15 17.21 20.87
C CYS A 11 14.13 16.09 21.04
N TYR A 12 13.69 15.81 22.26
CA TYR A 12 12.68 14.78 22.54
C TYR A 12 11.32 15.12 21.93
N ALA A 13 10.99 16.41 21.82
CA ALA A 13 9.71 16.86 21.25
C ALA A 13 9.52 16.46 19.77
N PHE A 14 10.62 16.29 19.02
CA PHE A 14 10.59 15.80 17.63
C PHE A 14 11.21 14.40 17.47
N GLY A 15 11.44 13.67 18.57
CA GLY A 15 11.82 12.24 18.54
C GLY A 15 13.30 11.97 18.37
N GLN A 16 14.18 12.90 18.78
CA GLN A 16 15.63 12.73 18.70
C GLN A 16 16.29 12.67 20.11
N ASN A 17 17.52 12.21 20.16
CA ASN A 17 18.39 12.21 21.36
C ASN A 17 17.95 11.29 22.51
N PHE A 18 17.16 10.24 22.23
CA PHE A 18 16.83 9.20 23.20
C PHE A 18 16.86 7.81 22.58
N THR A 19 17.04 6.80 23.42
CA THR A 19 17.02 5.39 23.01
C THR A 19 15.87 4.67 23.68
N VAL A 20 15.12 3.89 22.90
CA VAL A 20 13.98 3.11 23.36
C VAL A 20 13.94 1.77 22.62
N THR A 21 13.45 0.71 23.29
CA THR A 21 13.25 -0.56 22.60
C THR A 21 12.07 -0.47 21.63
N PRO A 22 12.07 -1.19 20.50
CA PRO A 22 10.95 -1.21 19.58
C PRO A 22 9.60 -1.53 20.25
N LEU A 23 9.58 -2.49 21.18
CA LEU A 23 8.38 -2.87 21.93
C LEU A 23 7.86 -1.73 22.81
N ALA A 24 8.75 -1.01 23.51
CA ALA A 24 8.36 0.13 24.33
C ALA A 24 7.85 1.30 23.46
N LEU A 25 8.45 1.51 22.28
CA LEU A 25 8.02 2.53 21.35
C LEU A 25 6.62 2.23 20.81
N ILE A 26 6.37 1.00 20.34
CA ILE A 26 5.07 0.62 19.78
C ILE A 26 3.98 0.66 20.85
N ALA A 27 4.26 0.25 22.10
CA ALA A 27 3.32 0.32 23.21
C ALA A 27 2.95 1.78 23.55
N ALA A 28 3.93 2.68 23.57
CA ALA A 28 3.70 4.10 23.82
C ALA A 28 2.90 4.75 22.68
N GLN A 29 3.22 4.44 21.44
CA GLN A 29 2.49 4.96 20.27
C GLN A 29 1.08 4.39 20.17
N ALA A 30 0.87 3.11 20.54
CA ALA A 30 -0.46 2.52 20.63
C ALA A 30 -1.34 3.29 21.61
N ALA A 31 -0.81 3.69 22.76
CA ALA A 31 -1.53 4.52 23.72
C ALA A 31 -1.92 5.89 23.15
N CYS A 32 -1.21 6.41 22.15
CA CYS A 32 -1.58 7.68 21.52
C CYS A 32 -2.78 7.58 20.57
N VAL A 33 -3.12 6.39 20.08
CA VAL A 33 -4.15 6.21 19.04
C VAL A 33 -5.34 5.33 19.46
N ASN A 34 -5.29 4.68 20.62
CA ASN A 34 -6.31 3.75 21.12
C ASN A 34 -7.26 4.37 22.16
N GLY A 35 -7.41 5.68 22.20
CA GLY A 35 -8.19 6.38 23.23
C GLY A 35 -7.36 6.84 24.44
N GLY A 36 -6.04 6.73 24.36
CA GLY A 36 -5.12 7.19 25.40
C GLY A 36 -4.73 6.15 26.43
N TYR A 37 -5.03 4.88 26.23
CA TYR A 37 -4.83 3.82 27.23
C TYR A 37 -3.51 3.07 27.00
N LEU A 38 -2.64 3.08 28.01
CA LEU A 38 -1.40 2.31 28.03
C LEU A 38 -1.66 0.90 28.58
N TYR A 39 -1.33 -0.12 27.80
CA TYR A 39 -1.41 -1.53 28.18
C TYR A 39 -0.02 -2.13 28.36
N THR A 40 0.05 -3.23 29.10
CA THR A 40 1.25 -4.05 29.18
C THR A 40 1.27 -5.02 27.99
N PRO A 41 2.29 -4.95 27.10
CA PRO A 41 2.42 -5.92 26.03
C PRO A 41 2.58 -7.34 26.53
N HIS A 42 1.90 -8.30 25.90
CA HIS A 42 1.94 -9.72 26.26
C HIS A 42 1.81 -10.61 25.02
N PHE A 43 2.23 -11.88 25.13
CA PHE A 43 2.07 -12.90 24.10
C PHE A 43 1.02 -13.93 24.47
N ALA A 44 0.97 -14.30 25.79
CA ALA A 44 0.03 -15.30 26.27
C ALA A 44 -1.26 -14.63 26.75
N GLN A 45 -2.38 -14.99 26.16
CA GLN A 45 -3.70 -14.52 26.59
C GLN A 45 -4.21 -15.34 27.76
N GLN A 46 -4.05 -16.66 27.68
CA GLN A 46 -4.43 -17.59 28.75
C GLN A 46 -3.59 -18.87 28.71
N ILE A 47 -3.51 -19.56 29.84
CA ILE A 47 -2.89 -20.87 29.96
C ILE A 47 -3.96 -21.81 30.51
N THR A 48 -4.17 -22.98 29.87
CA THR A 48 -5.12 -24.01 30.31
C THR A 48 -4.40 -25.29 30.71
N ASP A 49 -4.99 -26.06 31.57
CA ASP A 49 -4.55 -27.43 31.90
C ASP A 49 -4.98 -28.43 30.80
N SER A 50 -4.66 -29.72 31.01
CA SER A 50 -5.02 -30.81 30.08
C SER A 50 -6.54 -31.05 29.97
N ASP A 51 -7.30 -30.61 30.96
CA ASP A 51 -8.75 -30.74 31.01
C ASP A 51 -9.48 -29.51 30.44
N GLY A 52 -8.72 -28.50 29.99
CA GLY A 52 -9.24 -27.27 29.41
C GLY A 52 -9.59 -26.17 30.42
N ASN A 53 -9.31 -26.36 31.72
CA ASN A 53 -9.55 -25.34 32.73
C ASN A 53 -8.50 -24.23 32.63
N VAL A 54 -8.95 -22.98 32.72
CA VAL A 54 -8.04 -21.82 32.73
C VAL A 54 -7.29 -21.73 34.03
N ILE A 55 -5.96 -21.90 34.01
CA ILE A 55 -5.08 -21.78 35.18
C ILE A 55 -4.42 -20.42 35.30
N TRP A 56 -4.38 -19.67 34.19
CA TRP A 56 -3.94 -18.29 34.15
C TRP A 56 -4.55 -17.55 32.97
N GLN A 57 -4.88 -16.28 33.16
CA GLN A 57 -5.37 -15.39 32.12
C GLN A 57 -4.72 -14.04 32.29
N HIS A 58 -4.38 -13.40 31.15
CA HIS A 58 -3.87 -12.04 31.16
C HIS A 58 -4.93 -11.07 31.68
N ASP A 59 -4.47 -10.06 32.42
CA ASP A 59 -5.32 -8.95 32.84
C ASP A 59 -5.24 -7.83 31.78
N ASP A 60 -6.32 -7.69 31.02
CA ASP A 60 -6.43 -6.69 29.95
C ASP A 60 -6.75 -5.27 30.48
N THR A 61 -6.65 -5.06 31.80
CA THR A 61 -6.83 -3.73 32.39
C THR A 61 -5.69 -2.78 31.98
N PRO A 62 -5.99 -1.56 31.48
CA PRO A 62 -4.96 -0.62 31.14
C PRO A 62 -4.15 -0.19 32.36
N VAL A 63 -2.86 -0.03 32.21
CA VAL A 63 -1.97 0.47 33.27
C VAL A 63 -2.39 1.87 33.72
N ARG A 64 -2.74 2.73 32.75
CA ARG A 64 -3.28 4.07 32.97
C ARG A 64 -3.76 4.69 31.65
N GLN A 65 -4.57 5.73 31.75
CA GLN A 65 -4.82 6.64 30.63
C GLN A 65 -3.74 7.72 30.63
N VAL A 66 -3.05 7.93 29.50
CA VAL A 66 -1.92 8.86 29.33
C VAL A 66 -2.31 10.17 28.66
N ILE A 67 -3.33 10.14 27.80
CA ILE A 67 -3.96 11.30 27.14
C ILE A 67 -5.48 11.10 27.10
N SER A 68 -6.23 12.16 26.84
CA SER A 68 -7.69 12.06 26.67
C SER A 68 -8.05 11.35 25.35
N GLU A 69 -9.26 10.78 25.27
CA GLU A 69 -9.80 10.21 24.05
C GLU A 69 -9.89 11.23 22.90
N GLU A 70 -10.26 12.48 23.22
CA GLU A 70 -10.30 13.60 22.27
C GLU A 70 -8.91 13.89 21.69
N THR A 71 -7.87 13.94 22.54
CA THR A 71 -6.49 14.11 22.09
C THR A 71 -6.06 12.95 21.22
N SER A 72 -6.38 11.71 21.60
CA SER A 72 -6.10 10.52 20.81
C SER A 72 -6.77 10.57 19.42
N ALA A 73 -8.01 11.02 19.33
CA ALA A 73 -8.72 11.20 18.06
C ALA A 73 -8.01 12.23 17.16
N THR A 74 -7.63 13.37 17.72
CA THR A 74 -6.86 14.40 16.99
C THR A 74 -5.51 13.88 16.49
N VAL A 75 -4.81 13.08 17.31
CA VAL A 75 -3.54 12.42 16.90
C VAL A 75 -3.77 11.48 15.74
N ARG A 76 -4.83 10.66 15.75
CA ARG A 76 -5.17 9.76 14.63
C ARG A 76 -5.39 10.55 13.33
N GLU A 77 -6.17 11.63 13.37
CA GLU A 77 -6.40 12.50 12.20
C GLU A 77 -5.10 13.09 11.65
N CYS A 78 -4.22 13.59 12.51
CA CYS A 78 -2.91 14.09 12.10
C CYS A 78 -2.04 13.02 11.46
N LEU A 79 -2.01 11.79 12.03
CA LEU A 79 -1.21 10.69 11.52
C LEU A 79 -1.79 10.09 10.24
N GLU A 80 -3.10 10.10 10.06
CA GLU A 80 -3.74 9.76 8.79
C GLU A 80 -3.34 10.77 7.69
N TYR A 81 -3.36 12.07 8.00
CA TYR A 81 -2.92 13.09 7.05
C TYR A 81 -1.46 12.93 6.62
N VAL A 82 -0.57 12.47 7.51
CA VAL A 82 0.83 12.15 7.17
C VAL A 82 0.92 11.07 6.09
N VAL A 83 0.04 10.07 6.12
CA VAL A 83 0.01 9.01 5.11
C VAL A 83 -0.77 9.44 3.88
N ALA A 84 -1.86 10.18 4.03
CA ALA A 84 -2.64 10.66 2.88
C ALA A 84 -1.88 11.68 2.02
N SER A 85 -1.12 12.60 2.64
CA SER A 85 -0.55 13.76 1.95
C SER A 85 0.86 14.16 2.40
N GLY A 86 1.40 13.52 3.45
CA GLY A 86 2.70 13.86 4.04
C GLY A 86 3.83 12.91 3.66
N THR A 87 4.84 12.82 4.53
CA THR A 87 6.05 11.99 4.37
C THR A 87 5.76 10.49 4.34
N GLY A 88 4.59 10.06 4.81
CA GLY A 88 4.14 8.66 4.83
C GLY A 88 3.39 8.18 3.58
N LYS A 89 3.26 8.98 2.53
CA LYS A 89 2.45 8.66 1.33
C LYS A 89 2.70 7.27 0.75
N ASN A 90 3.95 6.81 0.74
CA ASN A 90 4.30 5.49 0.23
C ASN A 90 3.82 4.34 1.13
N GLY A 91 3.22 4.65 2.28
CA GLY A 91 2.58 3.71 3.20
C GLY A 91 1.08 3.54 2.97
N GLN A 92 0.49 4.21 1.97
CA GLN A 92 -0.92 4.06 1.63
C GLN A 92 -1.26 2.62 1.20
N VAL A 93 -2.47 2.19 1.54
CA VAL A 93 -3.07 0.92 1.08
C VAL A 93 -4.45 1.25 0.53
N ALA A 94 -4.69 0.93 -0.74
CA ALA A 94 -5.96 1.20 -1.40
C ALA A 94 -7.13 0.56 -0.64
N GLY A 95 -8.21 1.32 -0.46
CA GLY A 95 -9.39 0.90 0.28
C GLY A 95 -9.26 0.95 1.81
N TYR A 96 -8.12 1.38 2.35
CA TYR A 96 -7.91 1.45 3.80
C TYR A 96 -7.40 2.81 4.25
N ARG A 97 -7.94 3.27 5.36
CA ARG A 97 -7.46 4.47 6.03
C ARG A 97 -6.27 4.10 6.91
N ILE A 98 -5.08 4.52 6.52
CA ILE A 98 -3.83 4.24 7.23
C ILE A 98 -3.35 5.50 7.92
N GLY A 99 -3.10 5.41 9.23
CA GLY A 99 -2.35 6.41 9.97
C GLY A 99 -0.91 5.99 10.16
N GLY A 100 0.04 6.93 10.20
CA GLY A 100 1.44 6.56 10.41
C GLY A 100 2.40 7.72 10.53
N LYS A 101 3.65 7.40 10.91
CA LYS A 101 4.75 8.36 11.04
C LYS A 101 6.07 7.74 10.58
N THR A 102 6.77 8.46 9.74
CA THR A 102 8.14 8.15 9.33
C THR A 102 9.14 8.59 10.39
N GLY A 103 10.29 7.93 10.44
CA GLY A 103 11.41 8.33 11.27
C GLY A 103 12.74 8.11 10.55
N THR A 104 13.65 9.04 10.75
CA THR A 104 15.05 8.95 10.30
C THR A 104 15.92 9.45 11.44
N ALA A 105 16.66 8.55 12.09
CA ALA A 105 17.48 8.86 13.24
C ALA A 105 18.97 8.63 12.93
N ASP A 106 19.79 9.63 13.19
CA ASP A 106 21.25 9.54 13.01
C ASP A 106 21.89 8.61 14.04
N LYS A 107 22.87 7.81 13.61
CA LYS A 107 23.69 6.93 14.44
C LYS A 107 25.00 7.59 14.88
N GLY A 108 24.95 8.87 15.22
CA GLY A 108 26.11 9.64 15.64
C GLY A 108 27.00 10.10 14.48
N GLN A 109 28.33 10.00 14.63
CA GLN A 109 29.28 10.59 13.67
C GLN A 109 29.57 9.76 12.42
N SER A 110 29.03 8.54 12.30
CA SER A 110 29.28 7.65 11.15
C SER A 110 28.59 8.08 9.86
N GLY A 111 27.57 8.94 9.95
CA GLY A 111 26.69 9.26 8.83
C GLY A 111 25.67 8.14 8.51
N ASP A 112 25.65 7.08 9.30
CA ASP A 112 24.66 6.02 9.24
C ASP A 112 23.36 6.46 9.91
N VAL A 113 22.26 5.87 9.47
CA VAL A 113 20.93 6.18 9.98
C VAL A 113 20.14 4.91 10.28
N VAL A 114 19.18 5.02 11.21
CA VAL A 114 18.07 4.08 11.34
C VAL A 114 16.84 4.76 10.77
N VAL A 115 16.25 4.14 9.76
CA VAL A 115 14.99 4.62 9.18
C VAL A 115 13.85 3.74 9.66
N SER A 116 12.68 4.33 9.88
CA SER A 116 11.53 3.63 10.43
C SER A 116 10.22 4.14 9.83
N PHE A 117 9.22 3.29 9.87
CA PHE A 117 7.83 3.67 9.65
C PHE A 117 6.95 2.92 10.64
N LEU A 118 6.20 3.66 11.41
CA LEU A 118 5.15 3.14 12.28
C LEU A 118 3.83 3.47 11.61
N CYS A 119 2.95 2.48 11.49
CA CYS A 119 1.61 2.68 10.93
C CYS A 119 0.57 1.85 11.68
N PHE A 120 -0.67 2.27 11.55
CA PHE A 120 -1.82 1.59 12.14
C PHE A 120 -3.04 1.69 11.21
N ALA A 121 -3.97 0.77 11.36
CA ALA A 121 -5.18 0.70 10.56
C ALA A 121 -6.33 -0.01 11.32
N PRO A 122 -7.59 0.32 10.98
CA PRO A 122 -8.05 1.54 10.31
C PRO A 122 -7.70 2.80 11.11
N ALA A 123 -7.54 3.97 10.46
CA ALA A 123 -7.11 5.18 11.16
C ALA A 123 -8.17 5.72 12.14
N ASP A 124 -9.45 5.48 11.86
CA ASP A 124 -10.59 5.89 12.71
C ASP A 124 -10.84 4.92 13.87
N ASP A 125 -10.59 3.63 13.70
CA ASP A 125 -10.74 2.59 14.72
C ASP A 125 -9.57 1.59 14.68
N PRO A 126 -8.39 1.92 15.22
CA PRO A 126 -7.18 1.13 15.09
C PRO A 126 -7.30 -0.27 15.67
N GLN A 127 -7.15 -1.28 14.81
CA GLN A 127 -7.16 -2.70 15.17
C GLN A 127 -5.76 -3.30 15.17
N ILE A 128 -4.85 -2.74 14.40
CA ILE A 128 -3.47 -3.20 14.29
C ILE A 128 -2.51 -2.02 14.19
N MET A 129 -1.35 -2.18 14.81
CA MET A 129 -0.22 -1.26 14.68
C MET A 129 1.03 -2.05 14.30
N MET A 130 1.83 -1.49 13.40
CA MET A 130 3.07 -2.09 12.91
C MET A 130 4.20 -1.07 12.94
N LEU A 131 5.36 -1.51 13.41
CA LEU A 131 6.61 -0.77 13.33
C LEU A 131 7.62 -1.57 12.50
N ILE A 132 8.10 -0.98 11.42
CA ILE A 132 9.22 -1.52 10.64
C ILE A 132 10.41 -0.57 10.79
N THR A 133 11.58 -1.13 11.03
CA THR A 133 12.84 -0.40 11.11
C THR A 133 13.88 -1.01 10.18
N MET A 134 14.71 -0.17 9.58
CA MET A 134 15.85 -0.60 8.77
C MET A 134 17.10 0.11 9.28
N ASP A 135 18.06 -0.67 9.75
CA ASP A 135 19.33 -0.15 10.26
C ASP A 135 20.35 -0.06 9.14
N THR A 136 20.95 1.11 8.99
CA THR A 136 22.05 1.37 8.05
C THR A 136 21.71 0.89 6.62
N PRO A 137 20.61 1.40 6.00
CA PRO A 137 20.23 0.99 4.66
C PRO A 137 21.30 1.36 3.64
N SER A 138 21.44 0.52 2.60
CA SER A 138 22.39 0.77 1.52
C SER A 138 22.01 2.04 0.74
N ARG A 139 23.02 2.86 0.42
CA ARG A 139 22.88 4.04 -0.44
C ARG A 139 23.17 3.75 -1.93
N SER A 140 23.52 2.50 -2.27
CA SER A 140 23.91 2.11 -3.63
C SER A 140 22.75 2.11 -4.64
N THR A 141 21.51 2.10 -4.15
CA THR A 141 20.30 2.12 -5.00
C THR A 141 20.01 3.50 -5.60
N GLY A 142 20.67 4.57 -5.14
CA GLY A 142 20.36 5.95 -5.54
C GLY A 142 19.07 6.51 -4.91
N THR A 143 18.29 5.70 -4.18
CA THR A 143 17.10 6.14 -3.48
C THR A 143 17.46 7.02 -2.29
N TYR A 144 16.76 8.13 -2.11
CA TYR A 144 16.94 8.97 -0.92
C TYR A 144 16.57 8.18 0.33
N VAL A 145 17.52 8.12 1.27
CA VAL A 145 17.40 7.31 2.49
C VAL A 145 16.52 8.03 3.51
N SER A 146 15.29 7.55 3.65
CA SER A 146 14.30 8.02 4.64
C SER A 146 13.32 6.89 4.95
N GLY A 147 12.60 7.01 6.08
CA GLY A 147 11.55 6.07 6.46
C GLY A 147 10.44 6.00 5.39
N GLY A 148 10.08 7.14 4.82
CA GLY A 148 9.05 7.26 3.79
C GLY A 148 9.40 6.56 2.47
N ASN A 149 10.69 6.57 2.07
CA ASN A 149 11.12 5.97 0.82
C ASN A 149 11.56 4.51 0.95
N MET A 150 12.19 4.16 2.08
CA MET A 150 12.81 2.84 2.27
C MET A 150 11.88 1.85 2.97
N VAL A 151 11.07 2.32 3.93
CA VAL A 151 10.31 1.47 4.86
C VAL A 151 8.81 1.53 4.62
N ALA A 152 8.24 2.71 4.42
CA ALA A 152 6.79 2.87 4.21
C ALA A 152 6.26 2.02 3.04
N PRO A 153 6.97 1.88 1.90
CA PRO A 153 6.57 0.96 0.85
C PRO A 153 6.41 -0.49 1.31
N THR A 154 7.35 -1.01 2.09
CA THR A 154 7.27 -2.37 2.64
C THR A 154 6.09 -2.52 3.60
N ALA A 155 5.88 -1.51 4.46
CA ALA A 155 4.75 -1.48 5.37
C ALA A 155 3.40 -1.51 4.64
N SER A 156 3.26 -0.76 3.54
CA SER A 156 2.08 -0.79 2.67
C SER A 156 1.81 -2.20 2.13
N THR A 157 2.85 -2.90 1.63
CA THR A 157 2.70 -4.27 1.14
C THR A 157 2.22 -5.23 2.23
N VAL A 158 2.86 -5.17 3.40
CA VAL A 158 2.51 -6.05 4.54
C VAL A 158 1.09 -5.75 5.05
N MET A 159 0.71 -4.48 5.19
CA MET A 159 -0.64 -4.09 5.60
C MET A 159 -1.70 -4.54 4.60
N ALA A 160 -1.41 -4.46 3.28
CA ALA A 160 -2.34 -4.91 2.25
C ALA A 160 -2.67 -6.42 2.35
N GLU A 161 -1.77 -7.22 2.91
CA GLU A 161 -2.00 -8.66 3.16
C GLU A 161 -2.65 -8.91 4.53
N ILE A 162 -2.24 -8.17 5.56
CA ILE A 162 -2.72 -8.38 6.94
C ILE A 162 -4.16 -7.93 7.13
N LEU A 163 -4.57 -6.78 6.56
CA LEU A 163 -5.89 -6.21 6.80
C LEU A 163 -7.04 -7.14 6.35
N PRO A 164 -7.01 -7.70 5.12
CA PRO A 164 -8.00 -8.71 4.73
C PRO A 164 -7.94 -9.98 5.59
N TYR A 165 -6.74 -10.42 5.98
CA TYR A 165 -6.57 -11.59 6.86
C TYR A 165 -7.23 -11.39 8.22
N LEU A 166 -7.22 -10.18 8.75
CA LEU A 166 -7.91 -9.82 10.00
C LEU A 166 -9.42 -9.60 9.82
N GLY A 167 -9.94 -9.76 8.60
CA GLY A 167 -11.35 -9.52 8.29
C GLY A 167 -11.75 -8.05 8.27
N ILE A 168 -10.78 -7.16 8.10
CA ILE A 168 -11.04 -5.73 7.94
C ILE A 168 -11.36 -5.47 6.48
N GLU A 169 -12.63 -5.16 6.20
CA GLU A 169 -13.10 -4.93 4.83
C GLU A 169 -12.61 -3.60 4.26
N PRO A 170 -12.17 -3.56 2.99
CA PRO A 170 -11.76 -2.32 2.34
C PRO A 170 -12.96 -1.41 2.04
N SER A 171 -12.78 -0.10 2.21
CA SER A 171 -13.72 0.93 1.79
C SER A 171 -13.05 1.84 0.78
N TYR A 172 -13.33 1.65 -0.49
CA TYR A 172 -12.69 2.38 -1.59
C TYR A 172 -13.35 3.72 -1.88
N SER A 173 -12.55 4.77 -2.10
CA SER A 173 -13.02 6.02 -2.70
C SER A 173 -13.37 5.80 -4.19
N ALA A 174 -14.08 6.78 -4.80
CA ALA A 174 -14.41 6.70 -6.22
C ALA A 174 -13.15 6.69 -7.11
N GLU A 175 -12.10 7.42 -6.73
CA GLU A 175 -10.82 7.44 -7.42
C GLU A 175 -10.09 6.08 -7.29
N GLU A 176 -10.12 5.48 -6.11
CA GLU A 176 -9.54 4.16 -5.86
C GLU A 176 -10.27 3.05 -6.59
N LEU A 177 -11.61 3.08 -6.62
CA LEU A 177 -12.43 2.13 -7.38
C LEU A 177 -12.07 2.08 -8.87
N MET A 178 -11.55 3.15 -9.42
CA MET A 178 -11.08 3.19 -10.81
C MET A 178 -9.78 2.41 -11.03
N GLY A 179 -9.05 2.03 -9.98
CA GLY A 179 -7.85 1.17 -10.01
C GLY A 179 -8.06 -0.22 -9.40
N VAL A 180 -9.24 -0.49 -8.80
CA VAL A 180 -9.55 -1.78 -8.17
C VAL A 180 -9.79 -2.87 -9.22
N ASP A 181 -9.37 -4.07 -8.89
CA ASP A 181 -9.65 -5.27 -9.69
C ASP A 181 -11.15 -5.44 -9.92
N THR A 182 -11.52 -5.55 -11.18
CA THR A 182 -12.91 -5.70 -11.62
C THR A 182 -13.04 -6.91 -12.54
N THR A 183 -14.14 -7.63 -12.42
CA THR A 183 -14.41 -8.78 -13.29
C THR A 183 -14.79 -8.32 -14.69
N VAL A 184 -14.04 -8.78 -15.69
CA VAL A 184 -14.31 -8.53 -17.10
C VAL A 184 -15.65 -9.19 -17.49
N PRO A 185 -16.63 -8.45 -18.02
CA PRO A 185 -17.85 -9.05 -18.52
C PRO A 185 -17.57 -9.91 -19.76
N ASN A 186 -18.30 -11.00 -19.91
CA ASN A 186 -18.29 -11.76 -21.16
C ASN A 186 -19.17 -11.00 -22.18
N VAL A 187 -18.54 -10.59 -23.29
CA VAL A 187 -19.20 -9.86 -24.39
C VAL A 187 -19.15 -10.61 -25.72
N ILE A 188 -18.67 -11.86 -25.73
CA ILE A 188 -18.66 -12.70 -26.92
C ILE A 188 -20.10 -12.94 -27.40
N GLY A 189 -20.32 -12.80 -28.70
CA GLY A 189 -21.63 -12.90 -29.32
C GLY A 189 -22.48 -11.63 -29.31
N MET A 190 -22.02 -10.56 -28.65
CA MET A 190 -22.68 -9.25 -28.68
C MET A 190 -22.28 -8.46 -29.94
N SER A 191 -23.09 -7.46 -30.29
CA SER A 191 -22.64 -6.44 -31.25
C SER A 191 -21.51 -5.60 -30.66
N VAL A 192 -20.72 -4.98 -31.52
CA VAL A 192 -19.59 -4.11 -31.10
C VAL A 192 -20.05 -2.98 -30.18
N GLU A 193 -21.21 -2.37 -30.48
CA GLU A 193 -21.75 -1.27 -29.68
C GLU A 193 -22.22 -1.75 -28.28
N GLU A 194 -22.98 -2.84 -28.22
CA GLU A 194 -23.41 -3.43 -26.94
C GLU A 194 -22.21 -3.86 -26.07
N ALA A 195 -21.17 -4.42 -26.70
CA ALA A 195 -19.95 -4.82 -26.00
C ALA A 195 -19.20 -3.61 -25.42
N LYS A 196 -19.07 -2.52 -26.19
CA LYS A 196 -18.46 -1.26 -25.73
C LYS A 196 -19.21 -0.67 -24.54
N ASP A 197 -20.54 -0.59 -24.63
CA ASP A 197 -21.35 -0.04 -23.56
C ASP A 197 -21.24 -0.89 -22.28
N ARG A 198 -21.28 -2.21 -22.41
CA ARG A 198 -21.15 -3.13 -21.28
C ARG A 198 -19.79 -3.09 -20.61
N LEU A 199 -18.70 -2.93 -21.38
CA LEU A 199 -17.36 -2.75 -20.83
C LEU A 199 -17.22 -1.39 -20.15
N LYS A 200 -17.74 -0.33 -20.76
CA LYS A 200 -17.74 1.03 -20.20
C LYS A 200 -18.49 1.13 -18.87
N GLU A 201 -19.64 0.47 -18.74
CA GLU A 201 -20.40 0.39 -17.47
C GLU A 201 -19.58 -0.22 -16.33
N ARG A 202 -18.61 -1.07 -16.65
CA ARG A 202 -17.69 -1.70 -15.70
C ARG A 202 -16.35 -0.97 -15.60
N GLY A 203 -16.21 0.20 -16.22
CA GLY A 203 -15.01 1.03 -16.14
C GLY A 203 -13.85 0.58 -17.05
N PHE A 204 -14.10 -0.34 -17.98
CA PHE A 204 -13.07 -0.78 -18.94
C PHE A 204 -13.07 0.08 -20.20
N ALA A 205 -11.86 0.35 -20.72
CA ALA A 205 -11.68 0.76 -22.10
C ALA A 205 -11.69 -0.48 -23.01
N CYS A 206 -11.92 -0.29 -24.32
CA CYS A 206 -11.79 -1.39 -25.26
C CYS A 206 -11.11 -0.96 -26.56
N LYS A 207 -10.42 -1.92 -27.18
CA LYS A 207 -9.85 -1.83 -28.52
C LYS A 207 -10.50 -2.91 -29.38
N VAL A 208 -11.01 -2.53 -30.56
CA VAL A 208 -11.61 -3.49 -31.50
C VAL A 208 -10.55 -3.85 -32.55
N GLU A 209 -10.37 -5.14 -32.80
CA GLU A 209 -9.49 -5.70 -33.82
C GLU A 209 -10.31 -6.55 -34.79
N GLY A 210 -10.10 -6.35 -36.09
CA GLY A 210 -10.85 -6.99 -37.19
C GLY A 210 -12.05 -6.20 -37.66
N ASP A 211 -12.69 -6.71 -38.70
CA ASP A 211 -13.84 -6.10 -39.40
C ASP A 211 -15.06 -7.03 -39.28
N GLY A 212 -16.12 -6.58 -38.61
CA GLY A 212 -17.36 -7.34 -38.45
C GLY A 212 -18.35 -6.65 -37.52
N GLU A 213 -19.52 -7.26 -37.31
CA GLU A 213 -20.60 -6.68 -36.49
C GLU A 213 -20.70 -7.36 -35.11
N THR A 214 -20.10 -8.54 -34.94
CA THR A 214 -20.25 -9.38 -33.73
C THR A 214 -18.91 -9.76 -33.14
N ILE A 215 -18.79 -9.65 -31.82
CA ILE A 215 -17.59 -10.05 -31.08
C ILE A 215 -17.42 -11.58 -31.14
N THR A 216 -16.32 -12.04 -31.73
CA THR A 216 -15.98 -13.47 -31.87
C THR A 216 -15.11 -13.97 -30.70
N ASP A 217 -14.24 -13.11 -30.15
CA ASP A 217 -13.42 -13.41 -28.97
C ASP A 217 -13.06 -12.13 -28.23
N GLN A 218 -12.52 -12.23 -27.02
CA GLN A 218 -12.04 -11.12 -26.21
C GLN A 218 -10.78 -11.48 -25.42
N THR A 219 -9.94 -10.48 -25.15
CA THR A 219 -8.77 -10.61 -24.28
C THR A 219 -8.74 -9.43 -23.30
N PRO A 220 -8.76 -9.66 -21.97
CA PRO A 220 -8.89 -10.96 -21.28
C PRO A 220 -10.26 -11.62 -21.44
N ALA A 221 -10.31 -12.92 -21.15
CA ALA A 221 -11.55 -13.69 -21.20
C ALA A 221 -12.60 -13.14 -20.22
N GLY A 222 -13.90 -13.33 -20.54
CA GLY A 222 -14.97 -13.05 -19.61
C GLY A 222 -14.80 -13.80 -18.28
N GLY A 223 -15.02 -13.13 -17.17
CA GLY A 223 -14.77 -13.66 -15.84
C GLY A 223 -13.34 -13.43 -15.30
N ALA A 224 -12.40 -12.97 -16.13
CA ALA A 224 -11.06 -12.60 -15.64
C ALA A 224 -11.16 -11.40 -14.69
N ILE A 225 -10.34 -11.42 -13.64
CA ILE A 225 -10.22 -10.32 -12.67
C ILE A 225 -8.99 -9.49 -13.03
N ILE A 226 -9.21 -8.26 -13.48
CA ILE A 226 -8.16 -7.35 -13.92
C ILE A 226 -8.36 -5.95 -13.34
N PRO A 227 -7.31 -5.10 -13.29
CA PRO A 227 -7.44 -3.73 -12.82
C PRO A 227 -8.51 -2.96 -13.58
N GLY A 228 -9.32 -2.19 -12.88
CA GLY A 228 -10.25 -1.23 -13.48
C GLY A 228 -9.50 -0.25 -14.41
N LYS A 229 -10.20 0.34 -15.38
CA LYS A 229 -9.64 1.17 -16.47
C LYS A 229 -8.69 0.42 -17.44
N SER A 230 -8.44 -0.87 -17.26
CA SER A 230 -7.71 -1.67 -18.25
C SER A 230 -8.45 -1.68 -19.59
N SER A 231 -7.70 -1.88 -20.66
CA SER A 231 -8.26 -2.02 -22.01
C SER A 231 -8.52 -3.50 -22.32
N VAL A 232 -9.74 -3.81 -22.75
CA VAL A 232 -10.12 -5.15 -23.24
C VAL A 232 -10.05 -5.14 -24.77
N ILE A 233 -9.33 -6.11 -25.35
CA ILE A 233 -9.28 -6.30 -26.80
C ILE A 233 -10.48 -7.14 -27.22
N LEU A 234 -11.23 -6.65 -28.19
CA LEU A 234 -12.40 -7.30 -28.79
C LEU A 234 -12.05 -7.73 -30.20
N TYR A 235 -12.16 -9.02 -30.50
CA TYR A 235 -11.91 -9.56 -31.83
C TYR A 235 -13.21 -9.70 -32.58
N VAL A 236 -13.21 -9.25 -33.85
CA VAL A 236 -14.39 -9.24 -34.71
C VAL A 236 -14.04 -9.89 -36.03
N GLY A 237 -14.44 -11.14 -36.20
CA GLY A 237 -14.15 -11.89 -37.43
C GLY A 237 -12.72 -12.41 -37.56
N GLU A 238 -11.82 -12.07 -36.65
CA GLU A 238 -10.45 -12.57 -36.58
C GLU A 238 -10.25 -13.56 -35.43
N GLU A 239 -9.27 -14.45 -35.58
CA GLU A 239 -8.86 -15.34 -34.48
C GLU A 239 -8.04 -14.55 -33.47
N LYS A 240 -8.20 -14.91 -32.18
CA LYS A 240 -7.42 -14.35 -31.09
C LYS A 240 -5.94 -14.54 -31.32
N SER A 241 -5.14 -13.48 -31.27
CA SER A 241 -3.69 -13.56 -31.33
C SER A 241 -3.15 -14.43 -30.19
N THR A 242 -2.37 -15.45 -30.54
CA THR A 242 -1.64 -16.30 -29.59
C THR A 242 -0.21 -15.79 -29.36
N ASP A 243 0.10 -14.60 -29.87
CA ASP A 243 1.42 -14.04 -29.83
C ASP A 243 1.88 -13.77 -28.39
N LYS A 244 3.14 -14.07 -28.16
CA LYS A 244 3.82 -13.68 -26.93
C LYS A 244 4.19 -12.21 -26.97
N CYS A 245 4.03 -11.57 -25.85
CA CYS A 245 4.42 -10.18 -25.63
C CYS A 245 5.69 -10.12 -24.79
N VAL A 246 6.52 -9.12 -25.02
CA VAL A 246 7.73 -8.88 -24.23
C VAL A 246 7.43 -7.83 -23.18
N VAL A 247 7.72 -8.15 -21.93
CA VAL A 247 7.56 -7.23 -20.80
C VAL A 247 8.46 -6.01 -20.98
N PRO A 248 7.91 -4.79 -21.04
CA PRO A 248 8.70 -3.56 -21.15
C PRO A 248 9.39 -3.19 -19.83
N HIS A 249 10.43 -2.37 -19.91
CA HIS A 249 11.06 -1.76 -18.75
C HIS A 249 10.19 -0.58 -18.27
N LEU A 250 9.61 -0.70 -17.06
CA LEU A 250 8.65 0.28 -16.52
C LEU A 250 9.20 1.07 -15.34
N ILE A 251 10.31 0.63 -14.74
CA ILE A 251 10.89 1.30 -13.56
C ILE A 251 11.37 2.70 -13.95
N GLY A 252 11.02 3.70 -13.15
CA GLY A 252 11.33 5.10 -13.39
C GLY A 252 10.32 5.84 -14.26
N SER A 253 9.33 5.16 -14.83
CA SER A 253 8.24 5.77 -15.58
C SER A 253 7.15 6.33 -14.67
N THR A 254 6.44 7.34 -15.12
CA THR A 254 5.16 7.76 -14.50
C THR A 254 4.10 6.69 -14.73
N ALA A 255 3.00 6.73 -13.95
CA ALA A 255 1.89 5.80 -14.14
C ALA A 255 1.31 5.83 -15.57
N ALA A 256 1.22 7.02 -16.17
CA ALA A 256 0.70 7.19 -17.53
C ALA A 256 1.64 6.59 -18.59
N GLU A 257 2.94 6.82 -18.47
CA GLU A 257 3.95 6.25 -19.36
C GLU A 257 4.02 4.72 -19.24
N ALA A 258 4.00 4.20 -18.00
CA ALA A 258 3.99 2.77 -17.73
C ALA A 258 2.74 2.09 -18.30
N ASN A 259 1.56 2.70 -18.13
CA ASN A 259 0.30 2.19 -18.71
C ASN A 259 0.37 2.16 -20.24
N THR A 260 0.87 3.23 -20.85
CA THR A 260 1.05 3.32 -22.32
C THR A 260 2.02 2.28 -22.83
N ALA A 261 3.16 2.07 -22.15
CA ALA A 261 4.15 1.09 -22.55
C ALA A 261 3.63 -0.35 -22.41
N ALA A 262 2.93 -0.68 -21.32
CA ALA A 262 2.31 -1.98 -21.14
C ALA A 262 1.22 -2.25 -22.20
N THR A 263 0.33 -1.28 -22.44
CA THR A 263 -0.74 -1.40 -23.44
C THR A 263 -0.18 -1.58 -24.85
N ASN A 264 0.86 -0.83 -25.22
CA ASN A 264 1.51 -0.97 -26.52
C ASN A 264 2.19 -2.34 -26.69
N ALA A 265 2.65 -2.94 -25.59
CA ALA A 265 3.19 -4.30 -25.57
C ALA A 265 2.10 -5.38 -25.53
N GLY A 266 0.81 -5.04 -25.56
CA GLY A 266 -0.30 -6.00 -25.47
C GLY A 266 -0.51 -6.58 -24.08
N LEU A 267 -0.06 -5.88 -23.03
CA LEU A 267 -0.10 -6.29 -21.64
C LEU A 267 -1.04 -5.38 -20.83
N LEU A 268 -1.49 -5.88 -19.70
CA LEU A 268 -2.28 -5.11 -18.72
C LEU A 268 -1.38 -4.71 -17.56
N ILE A 269 -1.72 -3.62 -16.88
CA ILE A 269 -0.92 -3.13 -15.76
C ILE A 269 -1.79 -2.95 -14.52
N ARG A 270 -1.28 -3.40 -13.38
CA ARG A 270 -1.83 -3.16 -12.06
C ARG A 270 -0.91 -2.24 -11.29
N PHE A 271 -1.44 -1.12 -10.81
CA PHE A 271 -0.71 -0.20 -9.97
C PHE A 271 -0.97 -0.51 -8.50
N THR A 272 0.09 -0.50 -7.70
CA THR A 272 0.08 -0.64 -6.24
C THR A 272 0.91 0.48 -5.61
N GLY A 273 0.82 0.69 -4.31
CA GLY A 273 1.55 1.75 -3.61
C GLY A 273 0.77 3.05 -3.54
N THR A 274 1.44 4.20 -3.72
CA THR A 274 0.77 5.50 -3.60
C THR A 274 -0.31 5.68 -4.67
N THR A 275 -1.49 6.15 -4.27
CA THR A 275 -2.66 6.34 -5.15
C THR A 275 -2.65 7.70 -5.88
N SER A 276 -1.78 8.63 -5.50
CA SER A 276 -1.64 9.94 -6.13
C SER A 276 -0.94 9.82 -7.49
N SER A 277 -1.65 9.36 -8.50
CA SER A 277 -1.11 9.09 -9.85
C SER A 277 -0.93 10.33 -10.74
N GLU A 278 -1.36 11.52 -10.30
CA GLU A 278 -1.39 12.73 -11.13
C GLU A 278 -0.11 13.57 -11.07
N SER A 279 0.84 13.21 -10.23
CA SER A 279 2.09 13.94 -10.07
C SER A 279 3.22 13.31 -10.88
N ASN A 280 3.97 14.13 -11.63
CA ASN A 280 5.20 13.70 -12.32
C ASN A 280 6.32 13.23 -11.35
N THR A 281 6.08 13.34 -10.04
CA THR A 281 6.99 12.89 -8.98
C THR A 281 6.68 11.48 -8.51
N VAL A 282 5.53 10.92 -8.90
CA VAL A 282 5.14 9.55 -8.62
C VAL A 282 5.60 8.64 -9.75
N LEU A 283 6.58 7.80 -9.46
CA LEU A 283 7.22 6.91 -10.43
C LEU A 283 7.05 5.44 -10.05
N VAL A 284 7.21 4.56 -11.04
CA VAL A 284 7.30 3.12 -10.82
C VAL A 284 8.62 2.78 -10.13
N PHE A 285 8.56 2.24 -8.94
CA PHE A 285 9.71 1.81 -8.14
C PHE A 285 10.10 0.36 -8.40
N SER A 286 9.13 -0.49 -8.66
CA SER A 286 9.39 -1.90 -8.97
C SER A 286 8.32 -2.46 -9.89
N GLN A 287 8.68 -3.49 -10.65
CA GLN A 287 7.79 -4.30 -11.46
C GLN A 287 7.97 -5.78 -11.09
N GLU A 288 6.87 -6.53 -11.06
CA GLU A 288 6.83 -7.94 -10.67
C GLU A 288 7.53 -8.84 -11.69
N LEU A 289 7.29 -8.60 -12.97
CA LEU A 289 7.90 -9.33 -14.07
C LEU A 289 9.11 -8.57 -14.60
N GLU A 290 10.23 -9.26 -14.79
CA GLU A 290 11.46 -8.66 -15.34
C GLU A 290 11.26 -8.18 -16.78
N ALA A 291 11.83 -7.02 -17.10
CA ALA A 291 11.85 -6.50 -18.47
C ALA A 291 12.54 -7.50 -19.42
N GLY A 292 11.96 -7.70 -20.58
CA GLY A 292 12.46 -8.68 -21.57
C GLY A 292 11.85 -10.10 -21.44
N THR A 293 11.09 -10.38 -20.37
CA THR A 293 10.40 -11.67 -20.23
C THR A 293 9.30 -11.81 -21.29
N GLU A 294 9.21 -12.97 -21.93
CA GLU A 294 8.10 -13.30 -22.82
C GLU A 294 6.92 -13.88 -22.05
N VAL A 295 5.75 -13.27 -22.20
CA VAL A 295 4.50 -13.68 -21.55
C VAL A 295 3.35 -13.68 -22.55
N PRO A 296 2.24 -14.38 -22.30
CA PRO A 296 1.05 -14.31 -23.15
C PRO A 296 0.47 -12.89 -23.21
N ALA A 297 -0.10 -12.52 -24.36
CA ALA A 297 -0.85 -11.27 -24.49
C ALA A 297 -1.99 -11.18 -23.45
N GLY A 298 -2.21 -9.98 -22.89
CA GLY A 298 -3.19 -9.76 -21.83
C GLY A 298 -2.70 -10.18 -20.42
N THR A 299 -1.45 -10.59 -20.26
CA THR A 299 -0.87 -10.82 -18.92
C THR A 299 -0.88 -9.51 -18.13
N VAL A 300 -1.27 -9.58 -16.85
CA VAL A 300 -1.24 -8.45 -15.92
C VAL A 300 0.15 -8.33 -15.31
N ILE A 301 0.77 -7.15 -15.44
CA ILE A 301 2.03 -6.80 -14.77
C ILE A 301 1.69 -5.95 -13.55
N THR A 302 2.07 -6.41 -12.36
CA THR A 302 1.96 -5.59 -11.16
C THR A 302 3.18 -4.67 -11.05
N VAL A 303 2.94 -3.36 -10.93
CA VAL A 303 3.97 -2.36 -10.68
C VAL A 303 3.63 -1.59 -9.42
N ARG A 304 4.68 -1.10 -8.74
CA ARG A 304 4.53 -0.32 -7.53
C ARG A 304 4.93 1.12 -7.78
N LEU A 305 4.02 2.04 -7.45
CA LEU A 305 4.23 3.47 -7.48
C LEU A 305 4.79 3.97 -6.14
N GLY A 306 5.64 4.98 -6.20
CA GLY A 306 6.12 5.72 -5.03
C GLY A 306 6.42 7.17 -5.39
N ASP A 307 6.21 8.08 -4.43
CA ASP A 307 6.51 9.50 -4.59
C ASP A 307 7.99 9.75 -4.27
N THR A 308 8.74 10.21 -5.27
CA THR A 308 10.19 10.46 -5.16
C THR A 308 10.52 11.74 -4.38
N THR A 309 9.53 12.57 -4.08
CA THR A 309 9.73 13.84 -3.36
C THR A 309 9.56 13.72 -1.86
N VAL A 310 9.11 12.55 -1.36
CA VAL A 310 8.97 12.31 0.08
C VAL A 310 10.35 12.41 0.73
N ARG A 311 10.52 13.38 1.62
CA ARG A 311 11.70 13.62 2.45
C ARG A 311 11.24 13.80 3.88
N ASP A 312 11.94 13.16 4.80
CA ASP A 312 11.72 13.30 6.24
C ASP A 312 12.38 14.58 6.77
#